data_f209c828e8bc2901f9f07fa458981d70
#
_entry.id   f209c828e8bc2901f9f07fa458981d70
#
_cell.length_a   1.000
_cell.length_b   1.000
_cell.length_c   1.000
_cell.angle_alpha   90.00
_cell.angle_beta   90.00
_cell.angle_gamma   90.00
#
_symmetry.space_group_name_H-M   'P 1'
#
loop_
_entity.id
_entity.type
_entity.pdbx_description
1 polymer ?
#
loop_
_entity_poly.entity_id
_entity_poly.type
_entity_poly.pdbx_seq_one_letter_code
_entity_poly.pdbx_strand_id
1 'polypeptide(L)'
;MAKPPEFDIPELSDFLNVPTVTEDTMAHSQPYVAKEVHQEALGFPGELVDDWQNVAVAKLGELTRKYRGLQVYLDSCVKCGACTDKCHYYLGTSDPKNMPVARQDLLRQVYRRYYTVAGKYFPKLVGAKDLTEDVLDDWYKYYHQCSQCRRCSVYCPYGIDTAEVSMAAREIMDTVGKGQKYCNEIIGKVHKLGNNLGLPEPALADTLEGLEEDVEEETGVTVRFPLDVKGADVLLVTPSADFFAEPHIDGLIGYAKVFHQAGLSWTISSHASEAANFGLFIGSYDNMQKVALRIREAALELGVKRIVFGECGHAWRVGYSFLNTLAGPFDFLDPAYPVPQHIVEVTHDLIQQGRLKLDPEANDDKRVTFHDSCNVARASRMGDKAGGQFTLPREVIQASCNHFFDMPSGTIGEATFCCGGGGGLLTDDLVELRVKGALPRMQALKDVNDQHQITHMAAICAICKSQFSKVFPYYGFRMDQIISVHQLVGDALVLGNNH
;
A
#
# COMPACT_ATOMS: atom_id res chain seq x y z
N MET A 1 -24.11 17.72 15.13
CA MET A 1 -23.26 16.90 14.25
C MET A 1 -23.94 16.88 12.90
N ALA A 2 -23.26 17.34 11.85
CA ALA A 2 -23.80 17.22 10.49
C ALA A 2 -23.92 15.72 10.16
N LYS A 3 -25.08 15.30 9.61
CA LYS A 3 -25.22 13.96 9.04
C LYS A 3 -24.06 13.74 8.04
N PRO A 4 -23.45 12.54 7.99
CA PRO A 4 -22.54 12.22 6.91
C PRO A 4 -23.31 12.41 5.59
N PRO A 5 -22.64 12.86 4.52
CA PRO A 5 -23.29 12.94 3.22
C PRO A 5 -23.88 11.57 2.88
N GLU A 6 -25.15 11.54 2.51
CA GLU A 6 -25.79 10.33 2.00
C GLU A 6 -25.16 10.07 0.63
N PHE A 7 -24.29 9.05 0.59
CA PHE A 7 -23.86 8.47 -0.68
C PHE A 7 -24.97 7.50 -1.11
N ASP A 8 -25.46 7.64 -2.34
CA ASP A 8 -26.26 6.59 -2.98
C ASP A 8 -25.39 5.33 -3.06
N ILE A 9 -25.68 4.38 -2.19
CA ILE A 9 -25.07 3.06 -2.26
C ILE A 9 -25.77 2.37 -3.44
N PRO A 10 -25.06 2.02 -4.54
CA PRO A 10 -25.67 1.24 -5.60
C PRO A 10 -26.27 -0.04 -5.00
N GLU A 11 -27.45 -0.45 -5.45
CA GLU A 11 -27.96 -1.77 -5.10
C GLU A 11 -26.89 -2.80 -5.47
N LEU A 12 -26.40 -3.51 -4.46
CA LEU A 12 -25.41 -4.57 -4.66
C LEU A 12 -26.09 -5.64 -5.50
N SER A 13 -25.43 -6.07 -6.56
CA SER A 13 -25.96 -7.09 -7.47
C SER A 13 -26.43 -8.31 -6.68
N ASP A 14 -27.64 -8.78 -6.91
CA ASP A 14 -28.25 -9.94 -6.25
C ASP A 14 -27.44 -11.25 -6.40
N PHE A 15 -26.45 -11.27 -7.28
CA PHE A 15 -25.55 -12.40 -7.52
C PHE A 15 -24.40 -12.51 -6.52
N LEU A 16 -24.13 -11.48 -5.75
CA LEU A 16 -22.98 -11.42 -4.85
C LEU A 16 -23.47 -11.18 -3.42
N ASN A 17 -23.53 -12.25 -2.66
CA ASN A 17 -23.83 -12.17 -1.24
C ASN A 17 -22.63 -11.54 -0.53
N VAL A 18 -22.75 -10.26 -0.16
CA VAL A 18 -21.71 -9.56 0.61
C VAL A 18 -21.74 -10.09 2.04
N PRO A 19 -20.69 -10.79 2.50
CA PRO A 19 -20.67 -11.32 3.85
C PRO A 19 -20.83 -10.20 4.87
N THR A 20 -21.70 -10.39 5.85
CA THR A 20 -21.88 -9.43 6.93
C THR A 20 -20.63 -9.37 7.79
N VAL A 21 -20.10 -8.17 8.07
CA VAL A 21 -18.97 -7.99 9.00
C VAL A 21 -19.47 -8.26 10.41
N THR A 22 -19.23 -9.48 10.87
CA THR A 22 -19.53 -9.95 12.23
C THR A 22 -18.26 -10.04 13.05
N GLU A 23 -18.39 -10.29 14.34
CA GLU A 23 -17.24 -10.64 15.17
C GLU A 23 -16.56 -11.91 14.67
N ASP A 24 -17.32 -12.85 14.10
CA ASP A 24 -16.78 -14.07 13.51
C ASP A 24 -15.93 -13.81 12.25
N THR A 25 -16.34 -12.89 11.37
CA THR A 25 -15.52 -12.46 10.23
C THR A 25 -14.24 -11.76 10.66
N MET A 26 -14.26 -11.07 11.81
CA MET A 26 -13.07 -10.51 12.43
C MET A 26 -12.24 -11.56 13.18
N ALA A 27 -12.81 -12.74 13.50
CA ALA A 27 -12.10 -13.83 14.17
C ALA A 27 -10.92 -14.37 13.35
N HIS A 28 -11.01 -14.35 12.02
CA HIS A 28 -9.90 -14.67 11.14
C HIS A 28 -8.75 -13.67 11.21
N SER A 29 -8.98 -12.52 11.81
CA SER A 29 -7.97 -11.51 12.12
C SER A 29 -7.42 -11.64 13.55
N GLN A 30 -7.73 -12.73 14.26
CA GLN A 30 -7.23 -13.00 15.60
C GLN A 30 -5.68 -13.03 15.65
N PRO A 31 -5.09 -12.85 16.82
CA PRO A 31 -3.64 -12.92 16.98
C PRO A 31 -3.05 -14.17 16.34
N TYR A 32 -1.95 -13.99 15.65
CA TYR A 32 -1.25 -15.07 14.99
C TYR A 32 -0.47 -15.90 16.02
N VAL A 33 -0.80 -17.17 16.12
CA VAL A 33 0.03 -18.15 16.86
C VAL A 33 1.15 -18.57 15.91
N ALA A 34 2.29 -17.91 16.00
CA ALA A 34 3.45 -18.20 15.17
C ALA A 34 4.01 -19.58 15.48
N LYS A 35 4.51 -20.30 14.45
CA LYS A 35 5.35 -21.47 14.68
C LYS A 35 6.65 -21.02 15.35
N GLU A 36 7.24 -21.86 16.20
CA GLU A 36 8.44 -21.56 16.98
C GLU A 36 9.56 -20.91 16.14
N VAL A 37 9.84 -21.45 14.95
CA VAL A 37 10.80 -20.88 13.98
C VAL A 37 10.45 -19.45 13.56
N HIS A 38 9.16 -19.14 13.44
CA HIS A 38 8.71 -17.78 13.07
C HIS A 38 8.79 -16.82 14.26
N GLN A 39 8.55 -17.32 15.49
CA GLN A 39 8.69 -16.52 16.71
C GLN A 39 10.14 -16.10 16.92
N GLU A 40 11.09 -17.01 16.77
CA GLU A 40 12.52 -16.70 16.87
C GLU A 40 12.97 -15.68 15.82
N ALA A 41 12.57 -15.88 14.55
CA ALA A 41 12.96 -15.01 13.44
C ALA A 41 12.31 -13.61 13.51
N LEU A 42 11.07 -13.52 13.99
CA LEU A 42 10.28 -12.29 13.96
C LEU A 42 10.13 -11.64 15.34
N GLY A 43 10.44 -12.36 16.40
CA GLY A 43 10.28 -11.88 17.77
C GLY A 43 8.83 -11.75 18.23
N PHE A 44 7.89 -12.49 17.62
CA PHE A 44 6.48 -12.49 18.01
C PHE A 44 6.19 -13.61 19.01
N PRO A 45 5.55 -13.32 20.16
CA PRO A 45 5.19 -14.34 21.13
C PRO A 45 4.02 -15.24 20.69
N GLY A 46 3.19 -14.83 19.74
CA GLY A 46 2.04 -15.59 19.22
C GLY A 46 0.81 -15.64 20.13
N GLU A 47 0.97 -15.43 21.43
CA GLU A 47 -0.06 -15.32 22.46
C GLU A 47 0.16 -14.04 23.25
N LEU A 48 -0.83 -13.61 24.05
CA LEU A 48 -0.62 -12.50 24.97
C LEU A 48 0.51 -12.84 25.94
N VAL A 49 1.51 -11.99 25.99
CA VAL A 49 2.63 -12.16 26.92
C VAL A 49 2.17 -12.02 28.36
N ASP A 50 2.90 -12.65 29.28
CA ASP A 50 2.70 -12.44 30.72
C ASP A 50 2.84 -10.95 31.05
N ASP A 51 1.96 -10.45 31.92
CA ASP A 51 1.94 -9.03 32.30
C ASP A 51 1.78 -8.05 31.11
N TRP A 52 1.07 -8.47 30.07
CA TRP A 52 0.89 -7.76 28.80
C TRP A 52 0.48 -6.28 28.96
N GLN A 53 -0.30 -5.96 30.01
CA GLN A 53 -0.75 -4.58 30.26
C GLN A 53 0.43 -3.66 30.58
N ASN A 54 1.33 -4.09 31.47
CA ASN A 54 2.53 -3.33 31.79
C ASN A 54 3.50 -3.26 30.62
N VAL A 55 3.64 -4.34 29.84
CA VAL A 55 4.44 -4.37 28.61
C VAL A 55 3.88 -3.37 27.59
N ALA A 56 2.57 -3.37 27.36
CA ALA A 56 1.91 -2.43 26.43
C ALA A 56 2.08 -0.97 26.88
N VAL A 57 1.89 -0.70 28.18
CA VAL A 57 2.08 0.64 28.75
C VAL A 57 3.53 1.09 28.62
N ALA A 58 4.49 0.22 28.94
CA ALA A 58 5.91 0.52 28.81
C ALA A 58 6.28 0.82 27.34
N LYS A 59 5.75 0.01 26.39
CA LYS A 59 5.94 0.24 24.95
C LYS A 59 5.35 1.57 24.49
N LEU A 60 4.15 1.94 24.93
CA LEU A 60 3.57 3.26 24.66
C LEU A 60 4.50 4.40 25.13
N GLY A 61 5.06 4.27 26.33
CA GLY A 61 6.03 5.24 26.86
C GLY A 61 7.33 5.29 26.06
N GLU A 62 7.82 4.15 25.57
CA GLU A 62 8.98 4.07 24.67
C GLU A 62 8.68 4.83 23.37
N LEU A 63 7.57 4.52 22.72
CA LEU A 63 7.17 5.11 21.43
C LEU A 63 7.00 6.64 21.53
N THR A 64 6.37 7.13 22.59
CA THR A 64 6.21 8.59 22.79
C THR A 64 7.54 9.31 23.03
N ARG A 65 8.53 8.64 23.60
CA ARG A 65 9.90 9.20 23.76
C ARG A 65 10.70 9.11 22.46
N LYS A 66 10.60 7.99 21.74
CA LYS A 66 11.32 7.75 20.47
C LYS A 66 10.76 8.61 19.34
N TYR A 67 9.45 8.68 19.23
CA TYR A 67 8.72 9.41 18.19
C TYR A 67 8.02 10.63 18.80
N ARG A 68 8.70 11.78 18.87
CA ARG A 68 8.15 13.00 19.45
C ARG A 68 6.86 13.46 18.79
N GLY A 69 6.69 13.22 17.49
CA GLY A 69 5.46 13.50 16.76
C GLY A 69 4.26 12.78 17.36
N LEU A 70 4.40 11.50 17.78
CA LEU A 70 3.32 10.75 18.41
C LEU A 70 2.82 11.44 19.69
N GLN A 71 3.72 11.87 20.56
CA GLN A 71 3.35 12.60 21.77
C GLN A 71 2.58 13.88 21.43
N VAL A 72 3.09 14.67 20.48
CA VAL A 72 2.42 15.89 20.01
C VAL A 72 1.03 15.59 19.49
N TYR A 73 0.85 14.52 18.69
CA TYR A 73 -0.46 14.13 18.18
C TYR A 73 -1.44 13.76 19.30
N LEU A 74 -0.98 13.04 20.32
CA LEU A 74 -1.81 12.64 21.45
C LEU A 74 -2.19 13.85 22.33
N ASP A 75 -1.33 14.85 22.46
CA ASP A 75 -1.59 16.04 23.28
C ASP A 75 -2.41 17.10 22.53
N SER A 76 -2.17 17.30 21.22
CA SER A 76 -2.71 18.43 20.45
C SER A 76 -4.14 18.25 19.96
N CYS A 77 -4.70 17.03 19.96
CA CYS A 77 -6.04 16.78 19.42
C CYS A 77 -7.13 17.45 20.30
N VAL A 78 -7.80 18.44 19.74
CA VAL A 78 -8.90 19.17 20.42
C VAL A 78 -10.29 18.60 20.09
N LYS A 79 -10.37 17.47 19.36
CA LYS A 79 -11.63 16.83 18.94
C LYS A 79 -12.54 17.76 18.10
N CYS A 80 -11.96 18.60 17.26
CA CYS A 80 -12.72 19.54 16.42
C CYS A 80 -13.59 18.90 15.35
N GLY A 81 -13.34 17.60 15.01
CA GLY A 81 -14.16 16.84 14.06
C GLY A 81 -13.82 17.08 12.57
N ALA A 82 -12.85 17.96 12.24
CA ALA A 82 -12.52 18.27 10.84
C ALA A 82 -12.10 17.03 10.00
N CYS A 83 -11.64 15.97 10.63
CA CYS A 83 -11.25 14.71 10.00
C CYS A 83 -12.40 13.70 9.82
N THR A 84 -13.57 13.94 10.41
CA THR A 84 -14.65 12.95 10.55
C THR A 84 -15.14 12.47 9.19
N ASP A 85 -15.57 13.37 8.32
CA ASP A 85 -16.09 13.10 6.98
C ASP A 85 -14.98 12.85 5.92
N LYS A 86 -13.74 12.72 6.36
CA LYS A 86 -12.60 12.44 5.49
C LYS A 86 -12.22 10.96 5.47
N CYS A 87 -12.70 10.18 6.43
CA CYS A 87 -12.41 8.75 6.50
C CYS A 87 -13.38 7.95 5.63
N HIS A 88 -12.85 7.25 4.65
CA HIS A 88 -13.63 6.41 3.76
C HIS A 88 -14.33 5.25 4.50
N TYR A 89 -13.73 4.70 5.55
CA TYR A 89 -14.39 3.68 6.37
C TYR A 89 -15.53 4.23 7.20
N TYR A 90 -15.40 5.44 7.73
CA TYR A 90 -16.54 6.07 8.40
C TYR A 90 -17.67 6.35 7.42
N LEU A 91 -17.36 6.87 6.24
CA LEU A 91 -18.36 7.14 5.20
C LEU A 91 -19.06 5.86 4.73
N GLY A 92 -18.33 4.76 4.56
CA GLY A 92 -18.90 3.51 4.07
C GLY A 92 -19.64 2.69 5.14
N THR A 93 -19.19 2.73 6.41
CA THR A 93 -19.76 1.90 7.48
C THR A 93 -20.75 2.65 8.37
N SER A 94 -20.70 3.98 8.38
CA SER A 94 -21.42 4.84 9.34
C SER A 94 -21.13 4.55 10.82
N ASP A 95 -20.07 3.74 11.12
CA ASP A 95 -19.68 3.42 12.50
C ASP A 95 -18.90 4.60 13.10
N PRO A 96 -19.41 5.24 14.17
CA PRO A 96 -18.73 6.38 14.81
C PRO A 96 -17.33 6.07 15.32
N LYS A 97 -17.02 4.82 15.68
CA LYS A 97 -15.68 4.41 16.11
C LYS A 97 -14.67 4.40 14.96
N ASN A 98 -15.14 4.37 13.71
CA ASN A 98 -14.29 4.54 12.51
C ASN A 98 -13.92 6.00 12.21
N MET A 99 -14.48 6.98 12.91
CA MET A 99 -14.02 8.37 12.79
C MET A 99 -12.55 8.48 13.19
N PRO A 100 -11.70 9.19 12.43
CA PRO A 100 -10.28 9.36 12.80
C PRO A 100 -10.09 9.96 14.19
N VAL A 101 -10.94 10.89 14.60
CA VAL A 101 -10.93 11.46 15.94
C VAL A 101 -11.24 10.42 17.02
N ALA A 102 -12.10 9.44 16.74
CA ALA A 102 -12.39 8.35 17.68
C ALA A 102 -11.21 7.41 17.82
N ARG A 103 -10.58 7.01 16.70
CA ARG A 103 -9.32 6.23 16.71
C ARG A 103 -8.22 6.93 17.47
N GLN A 104 -8.02 8.24 17.22
CA GLN A 104 -7.08 9.06 17.97
C GLN A 104 -7.33 8.96 19.49
N ASP A 105 -8.60 8.98 19.89
CA ASP A 105 -9.00 8.99 21.29
C ASP A 105 -8.80 7.62 21.98
N LEU A 106 -8.88 6.50 21.25
CA LEU A 106 -8.65 5.17 21.80
C LEU A 106 -7.25 5.05 22.45
N LEU A 107 -6.19 5.42 21.72
CA LEU A 107 -4.82 5.39 22.27
C LEU A 107 -4.62 6.52 23.30
N ARG A 108 -5.16 7.70 23.03
CA ARG A 108 -5.02 8.88 23.86
C ARG A 108 -5.61 8.70 25.25
N GLN A 109 -6.72 7.99 25.42
CA GLN A 109 -7.32 7.70 26.72
C GLN A 109 -6.37 6.91 27.60
N VAL A 110 -5.69 5.90 27.05
CA VAL A 110 -4.68 5.11 27.73
C VAL A 110 -3.41 5.93 28.00
N TYR A 111 -2.92 6.67 27.00
CA TYR A 111 -1.79 7.58 27.18
C TYR A 111 -2.04 8.55 28.33
N ARG A 112 -3.20 9.18 28.39
CA ARG A 112 -3.57 10.10 29.50
C ARG A 112 -3.55 9.40 30.85
N ARG A 113 -4.07 8.16 30.93
CA ARG A 113 -4.13 7.41 32.18
C ARG A 113 -2.77 7.18 32.80
N TYR A 114 -1.80 6.82 31.99
CA TYR A 114 -0.49 6.40 32.49
C TYR A 114 0.60 7.47 32.43
N TYR A 115 0.47 8.45 31.52
CA TYR A 115 1.54 9.40 31.22
C TYR A 115 1.21 10.86 31.53
N THR A 116 -0.01 11.19 32.00
CA THR A 116 -0.33 12.55 32.43
C THR A 116 -0.73 12.63 33.89
N VAL A 117 -0.40 13.73 34.54
CA VAL A 117 -0.74 13.96 35.97
C VAL A 117 -2.26 13.94 36.15
N ALA A 118 -2.99 14.67 35.30
CA ALA A 118 -4.44 14.72 35.35
C ALA A 118 -5.10 13.35 35.14
N GLY A 119 -4.57 12.54 34.24
CA GLY A 119 -5.08 11.19 33.99
C GLY A 119 -4.84 10.21 35.13
N LYS A 120 -3.75 10.38 35.88
CA LYS A 120 -3.46 9.56 37.06
C LYS A 120 -4.40 9.84 38.24
N TYR A 121 -4.63 11.12 38.52
CA TYR A 121 -5.39 11.52 39.72
C TYR A 121 -6.88 11.81 39.44
N PHE A 122 -7.22 12.24 38.24
CA PHE A 122 -8.57 12.64 37.85
C PHE A 122 -9.03 11.98 36.54
N PRO A 123 -8.94 10.64 36.40
CA PRO A 123 -9.14 9.94 35.11
C PRO A 123 -10.50 10.25 34.47
N LYS A 124 -11.56 10.29 35.23
CA LYS A 124 -12.93 10.55 34.72
C LYS A 124 -13.06 11.98 34.14
N LEU A 125 -12.39 12.96 34.73
CA LEU A 125 -12.47 14.35 34.31
C LEU A 125 -11.82 14.58 32.94
N VAL A 126 -10.73 13.87 32.65
CA VAL A 126 -9.95 14.00 31.41
C VAL A 126 -10.21 12.87 30.41
N GLY A 127 -11.19 12.00 30.67
CA GLY A 127 -11.53 10.88 29.81
C GLY A 127 -10.40 9.85 29.67
N ALA A 128 -9.59 9.65 30.72
CA ALA A 128 -8.54 8.65 30.76
C ALA A 128 -9.14 7.28 31.12
N LYS A 129 -8.60 6.20 30.51
CA LYS A 129 -9.04 4.82 30.72
C LYS A 129 -7.86 3.91 31.03
N ASP A 130 -8.07 2.97 31.94
CA ASP A 130 -7.13 1.87 32.16
C ASP A 130 -7.11 0.97 30.92
N LEU A 131 -5.97 0.38 30.63
CA LEU A 131 -5.82 -0.60 29.55
C LEU A 131 -6.34 -1.95 30.05
N THR A 132 -7.53 -2.33 29.57
CA THR A 132 -8.17 -3.62 29.84
C THR A 132 -8.23 -4.46 28.57
N GLU A 133 -8.63 -5.72 28.66
CA GLU A 133 -8.81 -6.57 27.47
C GLU A 133 -9.84 -5.98 26.51
N ASP A 134 -10.99 -5.48 27.00
CA ASP A 134 -11.99 -4.81 26.16
C ASP A 134 -11.42 -3.61 25.41
N VAL A 135 -10.52 -2.83 26.04
CA VAL A 135 -9.85 -1.70 25.38
C VAL A 135 -8.87 -2.21 24.34
N LEU A 136 -8.15 -3.29 24.63
CA LEU A 136 -7.23 -3.90 23.67
C LEU A 136 -7.99 -4.50 22.46
N ASP A 137 -9.16 -5.09 22.68
CA ASP A 137 -10.03 -5.61 21.63
C ASP A 137 -10.62 -4.48 20.76
N ASP A 138 -11.05 -3.37 21.35
CA ASP A 138 -11.43 -2.17 20.62
C ASP A 138 -10.24 -1.63 19.79
N TRP A 139 -9.02 -1.65 20.34
CA TRP A 139 -7.83 -1.26 19.58
C TRP A 139 -7.62 -2.19 18.39
N TYR A 140 -7.66 -3.51 18.61
CA TYR A 140 -7.48 -4.49 17.57
C TYR A 140 -8.47 -4.26 16.42
N LYS A 141 -9.75 -4.15 16.73
CA LYS A 141 -10.81 -3.94 15.76
C LYS A 141 -10.63 -2.64 14.97
N TYR A 142 -10.48 -1.51 15.64
CA TYR A 142 -10.58 -0.21 14.98
C TYR A 142 -9.25 0.31 14.40
N TYR A 143 -8.12 -0.08 14.97
CA TYR A 143 -6.85 0.27 14.36
C TYR A 143 -6.56 -0.59 13.13
N HIS A 144 -6.93 -1.87 13.11
CA HIS A 144 -6.78 -2.68 11.90
C HIS A 144 -7.81 -2.34 10.81
N GLN A 145 -8.92 -1.67 11.11
CA GLN A 145 -9.80 -1.08 10.11
C GLN A 145 -9.26 0.23 9.50
N CYS A 146 -8.15 0.77 9.97
CA CYS A 146 -7.48 1.92 9.36
C CYS A 146 -6.62 1.47 8.20
N SER A 147 -6.93 1.90 6.96
CA SER A 147 -6.09 1.62 5.80
C SER A 147 -4.79 2.44 5.73
N GLN A 148 -4.50 3.26 6.74
CA GLN A 148 -3.32 4.15 6.80
C GLN A 148 -3.21 5.12 5.60
N CYS A 149 -4.32 5.48 5.00
CA CYS A 149 -4.38 6.32 3.79
C CYS A 149 -4.05 7.80 4.01
N ARG A 150 -3.95 8.28 5.26
CA ARG A 150 -3.57 9.64 5.67
C ARG A 150 -4.50 10.78 5.18
N ARG A 151 -5.67 10.47 4.60
CA ARG A 151 -6.59 11.53 4.14
C ARG A 151 -7.05 12.42 5.30
N CYS A 152 -7.32 11.86 6.46
CA CYS A 152 -7.66 12.61 7.67
C CYS A 152 -6.54 13.55 8.12
N SER A 153 -5.28 13.23 7.86
CA SER A 153 -4.12 14.04 8.22
C SER A 153 -4.03 15.32 7.38
N VAL A 154 -4.32 15.22 6.06
CA VAL A 154 -4.36 16.38 5.15
C VAL A 154 -5.38 17.43 5.59
N TYR A 155 -6.51 17.00 6.11
CA TYR A 155 -7.59 17.88 6.55
C TYR A 155 -7.53 18.24 8.04
N CYS A 156 -6.49 17.81 8.76
CA CYS A 156 -6.33 18.16 10.16
C CYS A 156 -5.70 19.54 10.32
N PRO A 157 -6.40 20.56 10.90
CA PRO A 157 -5.84 21.89 11.08
C PRO A 157 -4.65 21.94 12.06
N TYR A 158 -4.46 20.85 12.82
CA TYR A 158 -3.36 20.72 13.80
C TYR A 158 -2.23 19.82 13.30
N GLY A 159 -2.28 19.35 12.05
CA GLY A 159 -1.24 18.50 11.46
C GLY A 159 -1.14 17.09 12.07
N ILE A 160 -2.18 16.60 12.73
CA ILE A 160 -2.17 15.27 13.36
C ILE A 160 -2.24 14.19 12.31
N ASP A 161 -1.30 13.25 12.35
CA ASP A 161 -1.32 12.05 11.53
C ASP A 161 -1.93 10.86 12.28
N THR A 162 -3.21 10.61 12.06
CA THR A 162 -3.91 9.48 12.66
C THR A 162 -3.39 8.13 12.15
N ALA A 163 -2.76 8.08 10.97
CA ALA A 163 -2.14 6.86 10.47
C ALA A 163 -0.91 6.49 11.32
N GLU A 164 -0.09 7.46 11.72
CA GLU A 164 1.03 7.23 12.64
C GLU A 164 0.54 6.77 14.03
N VAL A 165 -0.55 7.35 14.52
CA VAL A 165 -1.17 6.90 15.77
C VAL A 165 -1.66 5.44 15.65
N SER A 166 -2.25 5.09 14.51
CA SER A 166 -2.68 3.70 14.24
C SER A 166 -1.49 2.74 14.13
N MET A 167 -0.38 3.17 13.53
CA MET A 167 0.86 2.37 13.48
C MET A 167 1.41 2.13 14.89
N ALA A 168 1.49 3.16 15.72
CA ALA A 168 1.97 3.02 17.09
C ALA A 168 1.10 2.07 17.93
N ALA A 169 -0.22 2.16 17.77
CA ALA A 169 -1.14 1.23 18.45
C ALA A 169 -0.96 -0.22 17.97
N ARG A 170 -0.75 -0.43 16.66
CA ARG A 170 -0.47 -1.75 16.09
C ARG A 170 0.86 -2.31 16.58
N GLU A 171 1.91 -1.48 16.66
CA GLU A 171 3.20 -1.88 17.21
C GLU A 171 3.08 -2.34 18.69
N ILE A 172 2.28 -1.61 19.48
CA ILE A 172 2.01 -2.02 20.87
C ILE A 172 1.29 -3.37 20.91
N MET A 173 0.23 -3.54 20.10
CA MET A 173 -0.52 -4.79 20.04
C MET A 173 0.34 -5.96 19.58
N ASP A 174 1.17 -5.76 18.58
CA ASP A 174 2.10 -6.77 18.07
C ASP A 174 3.13 -7.18 19.12
N THR A 175 3.67 -6.21 19.88
CA THR A 175 4.61 -6.44 20.97
C THR A 175 4.01 -7.31 22.10
N VAL A 176 2.71 -7.24 22.32
CA VAL A 176 2.03 -8.04 23.36
C VAL A 176 1.41 -9.34 22.82
N GLY A 177 1.70 -9.71 21.58
CA GLY A 177 1.22 -10.95 20.96
C GLY A 177 -0.14 -10.85 20.28
N LYS A 178 -0.73 -9.64 20.18
CA LYS A 178 -2.00 -9.41 19.48
C LYS A 178 -1.77 -8.80 18.08
N GLY A 179 -0.78 -9.32 17.37
CA GLY A 179 -0.47 -8.94 15.99
C GLY A 179 -1.45 -9.54 14.97
N GLN A 180 -1.57 -8.91 13.81
CA GLN A 180 -2.46 -9.39 12.74
C GLN A 180 -1.85 -10.62 12.04
N LYS A 181 -2.58 -11.74 12.06
CA LYS A 181 -2.14 -13.04 11.52
C LYS A 181 -1.69 -12.94 10.06
N TYR A 182 -2.53 -12.37 9.20
CA TYR A 182 -2.28 -12.28 7.76
C TYR A 182 -0.94 -11.60 7.43
N CYS A 183 -0.68 -10.44 8.02
CA CYS A 183 0.57 -9.71 7.77
C CYS A 183 1.78 -10.43 8.35
N ASN A 184 1.64 -11.05 9.53
CA ASN A 184 2.73 -11.81 10.16
C ASN A 184 3.10 -13.06 9.36
N GLU A 185 2.12 -13.78 8.80
CA GLU A 185 2.38 -14.91 7.91
C GLU A 185 3.14 -14.49 6.66
N ILE A 186 2.76 -13.36 6.04
CA ILE A 186 3.46 -12.82 4.88
C ILE A 186 4.90 -12.42 5.23
N ILE A 187 5.09 -11.70 6.34
CA ILE A 187 6.43 -11.33 6.81
C ILE A 187 7.29 -12.58 7.01
N GLY A 188 6.73 -13.64 7.59
CA GLY A 188 7.40 -14.92 7.74
C GLY A 188 7.83 -15.54 6.42
N LYS A 189 6.98 -15.51 5.39
CA LYS A 189 7.31 -15.98 4.04
C LYS A 189 8.40 -15.14 3.39
N VAL A 190 8.30 -13.82 3.46
CA VAL A 190 9.32 -12.90 2.92
C VAL A 190 10.69 -13.13 3.58
N HIS A 191 10.71 -13.32 4.91
CA HIS A 191 11.97 -13.65 5.61
C HIS A 191 12.57 -14.98 5.17
N LYS A 192 11.73 -15.97 4.92
CA LYS A 192 12.19 -17.32 4.58
C LYS A 192 12.59 -17.45 3.10
N LEU A 193 11.83 -16.85 2.21
CA LEU A 193 11.90 -17.12 0.76
C LEU A 193 12.00 -15.85 -0.13
N GLY A 194 12.09 -14.66 0.45
CA GLY A 194 12.27 -13.42 -0.29
C GLY A 194 11.01 -12.82 -0.92
N ASN A 195 9.88 -13.55 -0.91
CA ASN A 195 8.62 -13.11 -1.51
C ASN A 195 7.39 -13.48 -0.65
N ASN A 196 6.28 -12.77 -0.82
CA ASN A 196 5.08 -12.95 0.02
C ASN A 196 4.29 -14.21 -0.32
N LEU A 197 4.48 -14.79 -1.49
CA LEU A 197 3.81 -16.02 -1.91
C LEU A 197 4.49 -17.26 -1.33
N GLY A 198 5.75 -17.12 -0.90
CA GLY A 198 6.52 -18.22 -0.37
C GLY A 198 7.01 -19.17 -1.47
N LEU A 199 7.31 -18.62 -2.65
CA LEU A 199 7.84 -19.39 -3.79
C LEU A 199 9.33 -19.60 -3.66
N PRO A 200 9.81 -20.83 -3.86
CA PRO A 200 11.23 -21.10 -4.00
C PRO A 200 11.77 -20.53 -5.34
N GLU A 201 13.05 -20.21 -5.37
CA GLU A 201 13.74 -19.63 -6.53
C GLU A 201 13.48 -20.40 -7.86
N PRO A 202 13.52 -21.74 -7.92
CA PRO A 202 13.25 -22.43 -9.18
C PRO A 202 11.83 -22.19 -9.74
N ALA A 203 10.82 -22.13 -8.86
CA ALA A 203 9.44 -21.87 -9.28
C ALA A 203 9.26 -20.42 -9.75
N LEU A 204 10.02 -19.46 -9.16
CA LEU A 204 10.03 -18.10 -9.64
C LEU A 204 10.72 -17.98 -11.01
N ALA A 205 11.82 -18.70 -11.20
CA ALA A 205 12.53 -18.76 -12.49
C ALA A 205 11.64 -19.32 -13.59
N ASP A 206 10.99 -20.46 -13.35
CA ASP A 206 10.04 -21.07 -14.30
C ASP A 206 8.90 -20.12 -14.69
N THR A 207 8.39 -19.36 -13.71
CA THR A 207 7.34 -18.36 -13.97
C THR A 207 7.83 -17.24 -14.88
N LEU A 208 9.04 -16.72 -14.63
CA LEU A 208 9.61 -15.65 -15.44
C LEU A 208 9.96 -16.12 -16.85
N GLU A 209 10.43 -17.36 -17.01
CA GLU A 209 10.68 -17.98 -18.32
C GLU A 209 9.35 -18.12 -19.09
N GLY A 210 8.26 -18.56 -18.45
CA GLY A 210 6.93 -18.60 -19.08
C GLY A 210 6.47 -17.21 -19.57
N LEU A 211 6.73 -16.14 -18.81
CA LEU A 211 6.39 -14.78 -19.26
C LEU A 211 7.25 -14.33 -20.46
N GLU A 212 8.51 -14.78 -20.58
CA GLU A 212 9.34 -14.53 -21.77
C GLU A 212 8.71 -15.19 -23.01
N GLU A 213 8.28 -16.45 -22.89
CA GLU A 213 7.64 -17.21 -23.95
C GLU A 213 6.32 -16.57 -24.38
N ASP A 214 5.46 -16.20 -23.44
CA ASP A 214 4.16 -15.55 -23.72
C ASP A 214 4.35 -14.22 -24.48
N VAL A 215 5.30 -13.38 -24.07
CA VAL A 215 5.58 -12.11 -24.75
C VAL A 215 6.18 -12.33 -26.14
N GLU A 216 7.05 -13.35 -26.31
CA GLU A 216 7.63 -13.68 -27.62
C GLU A 216 6.57 -14.24 -28.59
N GLU A 217 5.63 -15.06 -28.10
CA GLU A 217 4.50 -15.56 -28.91
C GLU A 217 3.58 -14.40 -29.35
N GLU A 218 3.28 -13.47 -28.46
CA GLU A 218 2.40 -12.32 -28.73
C GLU A 218 3.03 -11.31 -29.70
N THR A 219 4.30 -10.98 -29.48
CA THR A 219 4.94 -9.80 -30.14
C THR A 219 5.95 -10.17 -31.24
N GLY A 220 6.42 -11.42 -31.25
CA GLY A 220 7.55 -11.85 -32.09
C GLY A 220 8.91 -11.27 -31.64
N VAL A 221 8.98 -10.69 -30.44
CA VAL A 221 10.18 -10.08 -29.86
C VAL A 221 10.54 -10.73 -28.54
N THR A 222 11.79 -11.19 -28.41
CA THR A 222 12.27 -11.79 -27.16
C THR A 222 12.54 -10.69 -26.13
N VAL A 223 11.65 -10.57 -25.13
CA VAL A 223 11.79 -9.66 -23.99
C VAL A 223 12.17 -10.47 -22.76
N ARG A 224 13.30 -10.16 -22.13
CA ARG A 224 13.85 -10.92 -21.00
C ARG A 224 13.29 -10.48 -19.66
N PHE A 225 13.10 -11.48 -18.76
CA PHE A 225 12.72 -11.30 -17.35
C PHE A 225 13.83 -11.84 -16.43
N PRO A 226 14.95 -11.12 -16.30
CA PRO A 226 16.15 -11.65 -15.67
C PRO A 226 16.04 -11.76 -14.15
N LEU A 227 16.50 -12.91 -13.60
CA LEU A 227 16.56 -13.19 -12.18
C LEU A 227 18.02 -13.29 -11.72
N ASP A 228 18.37 -12.59 -10.65
CA ASP A 228 19.70 -12.61 -9.98
C ASP A 228 20.90 -12.36 -10.90
N VAL A 229 20.73 -11.54 -11.94
CA VAL A 229 21.78 -11.20 -12.90
C VAL A 229 22.73 -10.15 -12.30
N LYS A 230 24.01 -10.52 -12.12
CA LYS A 230 25.05 -9.62 -11.59
C LYS A 230 25.48 -8.58 -12.63
N GLY A 231 25.70 -7.35 -12.14
CA GLY A 231 26.14 -6.22 -12.96
C GLY A 231 25.06 -5.55 -13.79
N ALA A 232 23.80 -5.88 -13.56
CA ALA A 232 22.68 -5.18 -14.17
C ALA A 232 22.62 -3.70 -13.71
N ASP A 233 22.11 -2.81 -14.56
CA ASP A 233 21.95 -1.40 -14.19
C ASP A 233 20.89 -1.21 -13.12
N VAL A 234 19.78 -1.96 -13.19
CA VAL A 234 18.58 -1.78 -12.37
C VAL A 234 18.28 -3.04 -11.57
N LEU A 235 18.11 -2.89 -10.24
CA LEU A 235 17.35 -3.84 -9.43
C LEU A 235 15.89 -3.41 -9.39
N LEU A 236 15.00 -4.21 -9.94
CA LEU A 236 13.55 -4.01 -9.83
C LEU A 236 13.03 -4.67 -8.56
N VAL A 237 12.48 -3.87 -7.64
CA VAL A 237 11.77 -4.33 -6.45
C VAL A 237 10.28 -4.19 -6.70
N THR A 238 9.60 -5.30 -6.87
CA THR A 238 8.18 -5.31 -7.27
C THR A 238 7.38 -6.26 -6.37
N PRO A 239 6.06 -6.02 -6.18
CA PRO A 239 5.26 -6.91 -5.35
C PRO A 239 5.13 -8.30 -5.99
N SER A 240 5.11 -9.34 -5.17
CA SER A 240 5.00 -10.73 -5.65
C SER A 240 3.74 -11.00 -6.48
N ALA A 241 2.70 -10.17 -6.33
CA ALA A 241 1.51 -10.25 -7.16
C ALA A 241 1.81 -10.06 -8.66
N ASP A 242 2.86 -9.29 -8.99
CA ASP A 242 3.26 -9.03 -10.36
C ASP A 242 3.72 -10.30 -11.11
N PHE A 243 4.00 -11.38 -10.40
CA PHE A 243 4.41 -12.64 -11.00
C PHE A 243 3.25 -13.58 -11.37
N PHE A 244 2.03 -13.39 -10.82
CA PHE A 244 0.98 -14.42 -10.89
C PHE A 244 -0.44 -13.90 -11.06
N ALA A 245 -0.71 -12.63 -10.80
CA ALA A 245 -2.07 -12.14 -10.70
C ALA A 245 -2.37 -11.06 -11.74
N GLU A 246 -3.40 -11.26 -12.54
CA GLU A 246 -3.97 -10.18 -13.34
C GLU A 246 -4.63 -9.11 -12.43
N PRO A 247 -4.49 -7.83 -12.76
CA PRO A 247 -3.76 -7.19 -13.87
C PRO A 247 -2.30 -6.83 -13.52
N HIS A 248 -1.68 -7.52 -12.57
CA HIS A 248 -0.33 -7.21 -12.10
C HIS A 248 0.73 -7.73 -13.08
N ILE A 249 0.53 -8.93 -13.63
CA ILE A 249 1.41 -9.55 -14.63
C ILE A 249 1.61 -8.62 -15.83
N ASP A 250 0.51 -8.05 -16.35
CA ASP A 250 0.56 -7.11 -17.49
C ASP A 250 1.41 -5.87 -17.17
N GLY A 251 1.39 -5.43 -15.90
CA GLY A 251 2.27 -4.38 -15.42
C GLY A 251 3.74 -4.77 -15.48
N LEU A 252 4.10 -5.98 -15.03
CA LEU A 252 5.46 -6.50 -15.10
C LEU A 252 5.93 -6.66 -16.55
N ILE A 253 5.07 -7.20 -17.42
CA ILE A 253 5.33 -7.28 -18.86
C ILE A 253 5.61 -5.87 -19.43
N GLY A 254 4.80 -4.88 -19.03
CA GLY A 254 5.02 -3.49 -19.40
C GLY A 254 6.38 -2.94 -18.95
N TYR A 255 6.84 -3.24 -17.72
CA TYR A 255 8.18 -2.84 -17.26
C TYR A 255 9.27 -3.48 -18.11
N ALA A 256 9.17 -4.79 -18.37
CA ALA A 256 10.14 -5.52 -19.18
C ALA A 256 10.21 -4.95 -20.59
N LYS A 257 9.08 -4.69 -21.25
CA LYS A 257 9.00 -4.04 -22.56
C LYS A 257 9.65 -2.64 -22.55
N VAL A 258 9.45 -1.84 -21.50
CA VAL A 258 10.09 -0.52 -21.32
C VAL A 258 11.60 -0.65 -21.21
N PHE A 259 12.11 -1.54 -20.36
CA PHE A 259 13.54 -1.75 -20.20
C PHE A 259 14.18 -2.29 -21.48
N HIS A 260 13.51 -3.22 -22.17
CA HIS A 260 13.95 -3.76 -23.45
C HIS A 260 14.12 -2.65 -24.50
N GLN A 261 13.06 -1.86 -24.76
CA GLN A 261 13.14 -0.82 -25.78
C GLN A 261 14.14 0.27 -25.44
N ALA A 262 14.27 0.60 -24.14
CA ALA A 262 15.25 1.58 -23.68
C ALA A 262 16.70 1.03 -23.64
N GLY A 263 16.93 -0.27 -23.89
CA GLY A 263 18.23 -0.89 -23.81
C GLY A 263 18.85 -0.82 -22.40
N LEU A 264 18.00 -0.91 -21.35
CA LEU A 264 18.44 -0.93 -19.97
C LEU A 264 18.59 -2.36 -19.47
N SER A 265 19.75 -2.70 -18.93
CA SER A 265 19.92 -3.96 -18.21
C SER A 265 19.25 -3.88 -16.83
N TRP A 266 18.53 -4.93 -16.48
CA TRP A 266 17.80 -4.99 -15.22
C TRP A 266 17.75 -6.40 -14.67
N THR A 267 17.38 -6.54 -13.43
CA THR A 267 17.18 -7.85 -12.79
C THR A 267 16.17 -7.75 -11.66
N ILE A 268 15.51 -8.87 -11.36
CA ILE A 268 14.78 -9.12 -10.11
C ILE A 268 15.72 -9.91 -9.19
N SER A 269 15.52 -9.82 -7.89
CA SER A 269 16.22 -10.66 -6.92
C SER A 269 15.29 -11.71 -6.33
N SER A 270 15.69 -12.98 -6.35
CA SER A 270 15.03 -14.06 -5.62
C SER A 270 15.10 -13.87 -4.10
N HIS A 271 16.14 -13.14 -3.63
CA HIS A 271 16.34 -12.85 -2.22
C HIS A 271 15.48 -11.70 -1.69
N ALA A 272 15.13 -10.70 -2.51
CA ALA A 272 14.50 -9.46 -2.09
C ALA A 272 13.56 -8.88 -3.14
N SER A 273 12.43 -9.55 -3.40
CA SER A 273 11.39 -9.04 -4.29
C SER A 273 10.39 -8.09 -3.60
N GLU A 274 10.25 -8.15 -2.28
CA GLU A 274 9.29 -7.38 -1.51
C GLU A 274 9.88 -6.14 -0.82
N ALA A 275 9.05 -5.15 -0.58
CA ALA A 275 9.47 -3.82 -0.14
C ALA A 275 9.11 -3.45 1.31
N ALA A 276 9.03 -4.40 2.23
CA ALA A 276 8.81 -4.17 3.66
C ALA A 276 7.46 -3.53 4.08
N ASN A 277 6.52 -3.36 3.15
CA ASN A 277 5.23 -2.73 3.44
C ASN A 277 4.34 -3.53 4.41
N PHE A 278 4.55 -4.82 4.58
CA PHE A 278 3.83 -5.62 5.57
C PHE A 278 4.28 -5.30 7.00
N GLY A 279 5.56 -4.98 7.22
CA GLY A 279 6.05 -4.41 8.48
C GLY A 279 5.37 -3.08 8.81
N LEU A 280 5.12 -2.23 7.82
CA LEU A 280 4.34 -1.01 7.97
C LEU A 280 2.90 -1.31 8.43
N PHE A 281 2.27 -2.38 7.93
CA PHE A 281 0.89 -2.71 8.26
C PHE A 281 0.71 -3.14 9.71
N ILE A 282 1.67 -3.84 10.28
CA ILE A 282 1.68 -4.21 11.70
C ILE A 282 2.33 -3.15 12.61
N GLY A 283 2.84 -2.05 12.05
CA GLY A 283 3.54 -0.99 12.78
C GLY A 283 4.97 -1.35 13.20
N SER A 284 5.52 -2.47 12.76
CA SER A 284 6.83 -2.95 13.17
C SER A 284 7.97 -2.36 12.33
N TYR A 285 8.63 -1.36 12.86
CA TYR A 285 9.84 -0.78 12.25
C TYR A 285 10.99 -1.79 12.19
N ASP A 286 11.09 -2.71 13.14
CA ASP A 286 12.14 -3.75 13.16
C ASP A 286 11.95 -4.73 11.99
N ASN A 287 10.72 -5.14 11.69
CA ASN A 287 10.43 -5.97 10.53
C ASN A 287 10.59 -5.21 9.21
N MET A 288 10.20 -3.93 9.15
CA MET A 288 10.51 -3.08 8.00
C MET A 288 12.02 -3.00 7.75
N GLN A 289 12.82 -2.83 8.81
CA GLN A 289 14.28 -2.77 8.71
C GLN A 289 14.87 -4.07 8.19
N LYS A 290 14.45 -5.21 8.74
CA LYS A 290 14.93 -6.54 8.30
C LYS A 290 14.70 -6.76 6.81
N VAL A 291 13.50 -6.44 6.30
CA VAL A 291 13.18 -6.57 4.87
C VAL A 291 13.91 -5.52 4.03
N ALA A 292 14.04 -4.29 4.52
CA ALA A 292 14.80 -3.23 3.85
C ALA A 292 16.29 -3.58 3.70
N LEU A 293 16.88 -4.21 4.72
CA LEU A 293 18.26 -4.71 4.67
C LEU A 293 18.44 -5.79 3.60
N ARG A 294 17.46 -6.67 3.39
CA ARG A 294 17.54 -7.66 2.29
C ARG A 294 17.61 -7.00 0.92
N ILE A 295 16.86 -5.90 0.71
CA ILE A 295 16.94 -5.13 -0.55
C ILE A 295 18.36 -4.55 -0.72
N ARG A 296 18.92 -4.01 0.35
CA ARG A 296 20.30 -3.49 0.32
C ARG A 296 21.33 -4.59 0.03
N GLU A 297 21.20 -5.73 0.69
CA GLU A 297 22.06 -6.91 0.50
C GLU A 297 21.99 -7.40 -0.95
N ALA A 298 20.79 -7.55 -1.50
CA ALA A 298 20.57 -7.95 -2.89
C ALA A 298 21.21 -6.92 -3.86
N ALA A 299 21.01 -5.64 -3.65
CA ALA A 299 21.58 -4.59 -4.49
C ALA A 299 23.12 -4.60 -4.48
N LEU A 300 23.73 -4.83 -3.31
CA LEU A 300 25.18 -4.95 -3.17
C LEU A 300 25.73 -6.23 -3.84
N GLU A 301 25.10 -7.37 -3.59
CA GLU A 301 25.55 -8.65 -4.13
C GLU A 301 25.45 -8.70 -5.65
N LEU A 302 24.37 -8.16 -6.20
CA LEU A 302 24.15 -8.09 -7.63
C LEU A 302 24.96 -6.97 -8.30
N GLY A 303 25.49 -6.02 -7.53
CA GLY A 303 26.32 -4.92 -8.06
C GLY A 303 25.56 -3.98 -8.98
N VAL A 304 24.30 -3.72 -8.66
CA VAL A 304 23.42 -2.86 -9.47
C VAL A 304 23.76 -1.38 -9.26
N LYS A 305 23.41 -0.55 -10.25
CA LYS A 305 23.65 0.91 -10.20
C LYS A 305 22.52 1.69 -9.55
N ARG A 306 21.28 1.20 -9.67
CA ARG A 306 20.08 1.86 -9.12
C ARG A 306 19.01 0.86 -8.73
N ILE A 307 18.13 1.29 -7.82
CA ILE A 307 16.97 0.53 -7.35
C ILE A 307 15.71 1.19 -7.88
N VAL A 308 14.84 0.40 -8.52
CA VAL A 308 13.55 0.86 -9.06
C VAL A 308 12.42 0.06 -8.43
N PHE A 309 11.40 0.77 -7.93
CA PHE A 309 10.20 0.16 -7.37
C PHE A 309 9.10 0.07 -8.43
N GLY A 310 8.49 -1.10 -8.54
CA GLY A 310 7.32 -1.34 -9.37
C GLY A 310 6.04 -0.67 -8.84
N GLU A 311 4.90 -0.93 -9.48
CA GLU A 311 3.61 -0.32 -9.17
C GLU A 311 3.00 -0.83 -7.85
N CYS A 312 3.60 -0.45 -6.73
CA CYS A 312 3.02 -0.64 -5.41
C CYS A 312 3.17 0.62 -4.56
N GLY A 313 2.07 1.34 -4.33
CA GLY A 313 2.10 2.58 -3.55
C GLY A 313 2.55 2.40 -2.11
N HIS A 314 2.27 1.24 -1.48
CA HIS A 314 2.76 0.95 -0.13
C HIS A 314 4.26 0.64 -0.12
N ALA A 315 4.72 -0.14 -1.08
CA ALA A 315 6.14 -0.42 -1.26
C ALA A 315 6.91 0.87 -1.54
N TRP A 316 6.38 1.70 -2.43
CA TRP A 316 6.96 3.01 -2.74
C TRP A 316 6.99 3.95 -1.53
N ARG A 317 5.95 3.95 -0.68
CA ARG A 317 6.00 4.69 0.59
C ARG A 317 7.17 4.25 1.45
N VAL A 318 7.42 2.95 1.57
CA VAL A 318 8.57 2.45 2.34
C VAL A 318 9.87 2.80 1.64
N GLY A 319 9.98 2.57 0.34
CA GLY A 319 11.16 2.92 -0.46
C GLY A 319 11.53 4.40 -0.35
N TYR A 320 10.57 5.27 -0.52
CA TYR A 320 10.78 6.71 -0.46
C TYR A 320 11.05 7.24 0.96
N SER A 321 10.20 6.85 1.94
CA SER A 321 10.20 7.50 3.26
C SER A 321 11.10 6.82 4.28
N PHE A 322 11.38 5.52 4.14
CA PHE A 322 12.01 4.73 5.19
C PHE A 322 13.27 3.99 4.76
N LEU A 323 13.42 3.62 3.48
CA LEU A 323 14.47 2.70 3.05
C LEU A 323 15.87 3.19 3.45
N ASN A 324 16.20 4.45 3.16
CA ASN A 324 17.50 5.02 3.51
C ASN A 324 17.74 5.11 5.01
N THR A 325 16.69 5.41 5.78
CA THR A 325 16.78 5.51 7.25
C THR A 325 16.93 4.13 7.91
N LEU A 326 16.26 3.10 7.36
CA LEU A 326 16.24 1.77 7.95
C LEU A 326 17.42 0.90 7.51
N ALA A 327 17.88 1.04 6.29
CA ALA A 327 18.88 0.19 5.66
C ALA A 327 20.04 0.94 4.99
N GLY A 328 20.03 2.27 4.96
CA GLY A 328 21.10 3.07 4.36
C GLY A 328 22.45 3.02 5.11
N PRO A 329 23.47 3.64 4.57
CA PRO A 329 23.47 4.40 3.32
C PRO A 329 23.48 3.51 2.06
N PHE A 330 23.08 4.09 0.92
CA PHE A 330 23.12 3.48 -0.40
C PHE A 330 24.20 4.15 -1.29
N ASP A 331 25.32 4.49 -0.69
CA ASP A 331 26.48 5.17 -1.30
C ASP A 331 27.25 4.32 -2.32
N PHE A 332 26.94 3.03 -2.41
CA PHE A 332 27.45 2.12 -3.42
C PHE A 332 26.70 2.19 -4.76
N LEU A 333 25.54 2.82 -4.80
CA LEU A 333 24.80 3.06 -6.04
C LEU A 333 25.48 4.16 -6.87
N ASP A 334 25.10 4.23 -8.15
CA ASP A 334 25.56 5.32 -9.02
C ASP A 334 25.17 6.69 -8.43
N PRO A 335 26.13 7.64 -8.29
CA PRO A 335 25.84 8.98 -7.81
C PRO A 335 24.74 9.74 -8.58
N ALA A 336 24.44 9.34 -9.81
CA ALA A 336 23.31 9.86 -10.57
C ALA A 336 21.94 9.35 -10.04
N TYR A 337 21.94 8.23 -9.31
CA TYR A 337 20.73 7.58 -8.78
C TYR A 337 20.90 7.22 -7.30
N PRO A 338 21.19 8.19 -6.41
CA PRO A 338 21.56 7.93 -5.02
C PRO A 338 20.38 7.50 -4.15
N VAL A 339 19.16 7.60 -4.68
CA VAL A 339 17.92 7.23 -4.03
C VAL A 339 17.09 6.34 -4.96
N PRO A 340 16.24 5.45 -4.40
CA PRO A 340 15.33 4.65 -5.22
C PRO A 340 14.40 5.52 -6.08
N GLN A 341 14.03 5.02 -7.25
CA GLN A 341 13.07 5.63 -8.17
C GLN A 341 11.83 4.74 -8.28
N HIS A 342 10.69 5.36 -8.59
CA HIS A 342 9.49 4.60 -8.98
C HIS A 342 9.55 4.30 -10.49
N ILE A 343 9.03 3.17 -10.92
CA ILE A 343 9.03 2.79 -12.35
C ILE A 343 8.35 3.85 -13.25
N VAL A 344 7.34 4.55 -12.74
CA VAL A 344 6.69 5.67 -13.47
C VAL A 344 7.67 6.82 -13.72
N GLU A 345 8.56 7.14 -12.76
CA GLU A 345 9.58 8.19 -12.96
C GLU A 345 10.54 7.78 -14.08
N VAL A 346 11.03 6.54 -14.01
CA VAL A 346 11.94 6.00 -15.04
C VAL A 346 11.30 6.02 -16.42
N THR A 347 10.04 5.56 -16.52
CA THR A 347 9.30 5.53 -17.78
C THR A 347 9.05 6.94 -18.32
N HIS A 348 8.63 7.86 -17.45
CA HIS A 348 8.44 9.26 -17.82
C HIS A 348 9.73 9.87 -18.37
N ASP A 349 10.87 9.69 -17.67
CA ASP A 349 12.15 10.22 -18.11
C ASP A 349 12.57 9.64 -19.46
N LEU A 350 12.34 8.34 -19.70
CA LEU A 350 12.63 7.69 -20.97
C LEU A 350 11.75 8.22 -22.11
N ILE A 351 10.47 8.53 -21.84
CA ILE A 351 9.58 9.18 -22.79
C ILE A 351 10.11 10.59 -23.15
N GLN A 352 10.45 11.40 -22.13
CA GLN A 352 10.98 12.76 -22.35
C GLN A 352 12.30 12.77 -23.11
N GLN A 353 13.13 11.74 -22.96
CA GLN A 353 14.38 11.54 -23.67
C GLN A 353 14.18 11.00 -25.11
N GLY A 354 12.96 10.65 -25.50
CA GLY A 354 12.66 10.03 -26.80
C GLY A 354 13.21 8.60 -26.96
N ARG A 355 13.47 7.92 -25.85
CA ARG A 355 13.99 6.54 -25.82
C ARG A 355 12.90 5.48 -25.91
N LEU A 356 11.64 5.88 -25.73
CA LEU A 356 10.48 5.01 -25.92
C LEU A 356 9.69 5.51 -27.12
N LYS A 357 9.32 4.59 -28.00
CA LYS A 357 8.46 4.85 -29.15
C LYS A 357 7.08 4.30 -28.81
N LEU A 358 6.13 5.19 -28.54
CA LEU A 358 4.76 4.86 -28.18
C LEU A 358 3.82 5.15 -29.35
N ASP A 359 2.84 4.27 -29.53
CA ASP A 359 1.69 4.45 -30.39
C ASP A 359 0.42 4.45 -29.53
N PRO A 360 -0.10 5.61 -29.14
CA PRO A 360 -1.29 5.68 -28.30
C PRO A 360 -2.56 5.16 -28.96
N GLU A 361 -2.60 5.01 -30.31
CA GLU A 361 -3.75 4.45 -31.04
C GLU A 361 -3.98 2.96 -30.67
N ALA A 362 -2.96 2.25 -30.22
CA ALA A 362 -3.07 0.88 -29.72
C ALA A 362 -4.04 0.75 -28.52
N ASN A 363 -4.33 1.84 -27.83
CA ASN A 363 -5.27 1.90 -26.72
C ASN A 363 -6.57 2.68 -27.03
N ASP A 364 -6.93 2.90 -28.31
CA ASP A 364 -8.10 3.69 -28.69
C ASP A 364 -9.45 3.03 -28.31
N ASP A 365 -9.45 1.73 -28.10
CA ASP A 365 -10.58 0.98 -27.54
C ASP A 365 -10.81 1.25 -26.04
N LYS A 366 -9.83 1.86 -25.35
CA LYS A 366 -9.85 2.11 -23.91
C LYS A 366 -10.18 3.58 -23.59
N ARG A 367 -11.19 3.77 -22.77
CA ARG A 367 -11.53 5.07 -22.15
C ARG A 367 -11.07 5.01 -20.70
N VAL A 368 -9.92 5.64 -20.43
CA VAL A 368 -9.16 5.43 -19.21
C VAL A 368 -9.40 6.53 -18.19
N THR A 369 -9.60 6.17 -16.93
CA THR A 369 -9.45 7.08 -15.80
C THR A 369 -8.32 6.62 -14.88
N PHE A 370 -7.89 7.46 -13.93
CA PHE A 370 -6.77 7.14 -13.06
C PHE A 370 -7.13 7.21 -11.57
N HIS A 371 -6.73 6.17 -10.82
CA HIS A 371 -6.83 6.17 -9.37
C HIS A 371 -5.51 6.59 -8.74
N ASP A 372 -5.44 7.81 -8.20
CA ASP A 372 -4.32 8.23 -7.35
C ASP A 372 -4.22 7.33 -6.12
N SER A 373 -3.20 6.50 -6.05
CA SER A 373 -2.94 5.66 -4.88
C SER A 373 -2.64 6.50 -3.65
N CYS A 374 -3.35 6.26 -2.56
CA CYS A 374 -3.28 7.10 -1.37
C CYS A 374 -1.89 7.19 -0.73
N ASN A 375 -1.09 6.12 -0.80
CA ASN A 375 0.28 6.12 -0.27
C ASN A 375 1.26 6.84 -1.19
N VAL A 376 1.05 6.83 -2.50
CA VAL A 376 1.79 7.68 -3.44
C VAL A 376 1.40 9.13 -3.23
N ALA A 377 0.12 9.43 -3.23
CA ALA A 377 -0.40 10.79 -3.17
C ALA A 377 -0.01 11.57 -1.90
N ARG A 378 0.05 10.90 -0.73
CA ARG A 378 0.18 11.57 0.58
C ARG A 378 1.38 11.13 1.42
N ALA A 379 2.08 10.08 1.02
CA ALA A 379 3.15 9.52 1.84
C ALA A 379 4.46 9.29 1.07
N SER A 380 4.53 9.77 -0.16
CA SER A 380 5.72 9.74 -1.00
C SER A 380 5.70 10.87 -2.02
N ARG A 381 6.72 10.95 -2.85
CA ARG A 381 6.82 11.86 -3.98
C ARG A 381 7.39 11.12 -5.18
N MET A 382 7.27 11.72 -6.35
CA MET A 382 7.91 11.29 -7.59
C MET A 382 8.51 12.50 -8.29
N GLY A 383 9.67 12.32 -8.91
CA GLY A 383 10.39 13.37 -9.64
C GLY A 383 10.90 14.50 -8.74
N ASP A 384 11.61 15.43 -9.33
CA ASP A 384 12.28 16.55 -8.65
C ASP A 384 11.35 17.71 -8.34
N LYS A 385 10.20 17.78 -9.00
CA LYS A 385 9.24 18.87 -8.84
C LYS A 385 8.15 18.53 -7.83
N ALA A 386 7.71 19.52 -7.07
CA ALA A 386 6.57 19.38 -6.19
C ALA A 386 5.32 18.98 -6.98
N GLY A 387 4.62 17.95 -6.52
CA GLY A 387 3.41 17.43 -7.19
C GLY A 387 3.69 16.42 -8.31
N GLY A 388 4.94 16.01 -8.54
CA GLY A 388 5.30 15.02 -9.54
C GLY A 388 4.55 13.69 -9.39
N GLN A 389 4.25 13.28 -8.17
CA GLN A 389 3.42 12.10 -7.90
C GLN A 389 1.97 12.20 -8.44
N PHE A 390 1.52 13.39 -8.80
CA PHE A 390 0.20 13.61 -9.41
C PHE A 390 0.30 13.79 -10.93
N THR A 391 1.37 14.43 -11.41
CA THR A 391 1.54 14.77 -12.83
C THR A 391 2.18 13.64 -13.62
N LEU A 392 3.27 13.04 -13.12
CA LEU A 392 4.02 12.02 -13.89
C LEU A 392 3.17 10.81 -14.29
N PRO A 393 2.33 10.21 -13.42
CA PRO A 393 1.47 9.11 -13.85
C PRO A 393 0.50 9.51 -14.95
N ARG A 394 -0.07 10.73 -14.88
CA ARG A 394 -0.99 11.25 -15.90
C ARG A 394 -0.30 11.50 -17.23
N GLU A 395 0.89 12.07 -17.19
CA GLU A 395 1.71 12.32 -18.39
C GLU A 395 2.10 11.00 -19.07
N VAL A 396 2.44 9.96 -18.31
CA VAL A 396 2.71 8.61 -18.84
C VAL A 396 1.46 7.99 -19.46
N ILE A 397 0.31 8.08 -18.79
CA ILE A 397 -0.97 7.58 -19.35
C ILE A 397 -1.33 8.34 -20.65
N GLN A 398 -1.24 9.66 -20.65
CA GLN A 398 -1.56 10.49 -21.81
C GLN A 398 -0.60 10.27 -23.00
N ALA A 399 0.63 9.86 -22.73
CA ALA A 399 1.57 9.47 -23.78
C ALA A 399 1.25 8.08 -24.38
N SER A 400 0.48 7.26 -23.66
CA SER A 400 0.16 5.87 -24.03
C SER A 400 -1.29 5.66 -24.44
N CYS A 401 -2.19 6.66 -24.25
CA CYS A 401 -3.62 6.53 -24.49
C CYS A 401 -4.24 7.88 -24.89
N ASN A 402 -5.04 7.90 -25.96
CA ASN A 402 -5.70 9.11 -26.47
C ASN A 402 -6.93 9.51 -25.62
N HIS A 403 -7.56 8.59 -24.92
CA HIS A 403 -8.84 8.80 -24.22
C HIS A 403 -8.67 8.73 -22.70
N PHE A 404 -8.06 9.75 -22.12
CA PHE A 404 -7.89 9.90 -20.68
C PHE A 404 -8.87 10.92 -20.08
N PHE A 405 -9.55 10.53 -18.98
CA PHE A 405 -10.54 11.35 -18.28
C PHE A 405 -10.27 11.29 -16.77
N ASP A 406 -9.96 12.40 -16.16
CA ASP A 406 -9.72 12.45 -14.72
C ASP A 406 -11.02 12.32 -13.91
N MET A 407 -10.92 11.82 -12.70
CA MET A 407 -12.05 11.78 -11.76
C MET A 407 -12.38 13.20 -11.25
N PRO A 408 -13.52 13.41 -10.55
CA PRO A 408 -13.87 14.72 -10.01
C PRO A 408 -12.77 15.33 -9.14
N SER A 409 -12.49 16.62 -9.31
CA SER A 409 -11.34 17.33 -8.72
C SER A 409 -11.23 17.19 -7.21
N GLY A 410 -12.34 17.07 -6.47
CA GLY A 410 -12.34 16.82 -5.02
C GLY A 410 -11.96 15.39 -4.59
N THR A 411 -11.66 14.51 -5.56
CA THR A 411 -11.40 13.08 -5.34
C THR A 411 -10.07 12.59 -5.93
N ILE A 412 -9.24 13.48 -6.45
CA ILE A 412 -7.93 13.21 -7.05
C ILE A 412 -6.79 13.84 -6.24
N GLY A 413 -5.56 13.51 -6.58
CA GLY A 413 -4.37 14.04 -5.94
C GLY A 413 -4.40 13.83 -4.41
N GLU A 414 -4.09 14.87 -3.63
CA GLU A 414 -4.14 14.78 -2.16
C GLU A 414 -5.54 14.47 -1.62
N ALA A 415 -6.59 14.86 -2.34
CA ALA A 415 -7.97 14.61 -1.95
C ALA A 415 -8.47 13.20 -2.31
N THR A 416 -7.63 12.35 -2.90
CA THR A 416 -8.01 10.98 -3.31
C THR A 416 -8.64 10.18 -2.18
N PHE A 417 -9.65 9.40 -2.49
CA PHE A 417 -10.18 8.39 -1.57
C PHE A 417 -9.39 7.08 -1.68
N CYS A 418 -9.25 6.38 -0.57
CA CYS A 418 -8.60 5.06 -0.54
C CYS A 418 -9.45 4.03 -1.30
N CYS A 419 -8.77 3.03 -1.87
CA CYS A 419 -9.44 1.87 -2.47
C CYS A 419 -10.19 0.99 -1.45
N GLY A 420 -9.86 1.10 -0.16
CA GLY A 420 -10.45 0.29 0.90
C GLY A 420 -9.64 -0.97 1.28
N GLY A 421 -8.61 -1.35 0.55
CA GLY A 421 -7.84 -2.59 0.79
C GLY A 421 -6.49 -2.41 1.48
N GLY A 422 -6.06 -1.17 1.76
CA GLY A 422 -4.75 -0.90 2.36
C GLY A 422 -4.65 -1.29 3.84
N GLY A 423 -3.41 -1.31 4.35
CA GLY A 423 -3.16 -1.49 5.79
C GLY A 423 -3.39 -2.91 6.31
N GLY A 424 -3.25 -3.93 5.46
CA GLY A 424 -3.39 -5.33 5.86
C GLY A 424 -4.82 -5.87 5.78
N LEU A 425 -5.72 -5.22 5.04
CA LEU A 425 -7.13 -5.58 4.95
C LEU A 425 -7.48 -6.52 3.77
N LEU A 426 -6.51 -6.91 2.94
CA LEU A 426 -6.72 -7.75 1.75
C LEU A 426 -6.94 -9.23 2.08
N THR A 427 -7.86 -9.52 2.98
CA THR A 427 -8.33 -10.89 3.25
C THR A 427 -9.77 -11.05 2.76
N ASP A 428 -10.13 -12.23 2.30
CA ASP A 428 -11.49 -12.50 1.78
C ASP A 428 -12.53 -12.42 2.91
N ASP A 429 -12.15 -12.73 4.14
CA ASP A 429 -13.01 -12.61 5.34
C ASP A 429 -13.47 -11.17 5.60
N LEU A 430 -12.74 -10.17 5.11
CA LEU A 430 -13.06 -8.76 5.28
C LEU A 430 -13.71 -8.12 4.04
N VAL A 431 -14.21 -8.92 3.09
CA VAL A 431 -14.77 -8.43 1.82
C VAL A 431 -15.88 -7.39 2.05
N GLU A 432 -16.83 -7.62 2.94
CA GLU A 432 -17.89 -6.63 3.19
C GLU A 432 -17.32 -5.29 3.69
N LEU A 433 -16.41 -5.34 4.65
CA LEU A 433 -15.74 -4.14 5.16
C LEU A 433 -15.00 -3.41 4.05
N ARG A 434 -14.29 -4.16 3.19
CA ARG A 434 -13.54 -3.63 2.04
C ARG A 434 -14.45 -2.99 1.00
N VAL A 435 -15.60 -3.59 0.70
CA VAL A 435 -16.63 -3.04 -0.19
C VAL A 435 -17.16 -1.73 0.38
N LYS A 436 -17.58 -1.71 1.64
CA LYS A 436 -18.03 -0.49 2.32
C LYS A 436 -16.93 0.59 2.36
N GLY A 437 -15.68 0.18 2.62
CA GLY A 437 -14.56 1.11 2.64
C GLY A 437 -14.21 1.71 1.27
N ALA A 438 -14.55 1.05 0.17
CA ALA A 438 -14.35 1.55 -1.18
C ALA A 438 -15.40 2.57 -1.64
N LEU A 439 -16.57 2.63 -0.98
CA LEU A 439 -17.73 3.41 -1.42
C LEU A 439 -17.41 4.81 -1.95
N PRO A 440 -16.67 5.70 -1.24
CA PRO A 440 -16.44 7.05 -1.76
C PRO A 440 -15.59 7.07 -3.03
N ARG A 441 -14.70 6.09 -3.22
CA ARG A 441 -13.91 5.97 -4.45
C ARG A 441 -14.75 5.42 -5.59
N MET A 442 -15.61 4.45 -5.30
CA MET A 442 -16.51 3.89 -6.31
C MET A 442 -17.55 4.91 -6.77
N GLN A 443 -18.01 5.79 -5.87
CA GLN A 443 -18.86 6.91 -6.26
C GLN A 443 -18.14 7.85 -7.24
N ALA A 444 -16.89 8.21 -6.96
CA ALA A 444 -16.11 9.06 -7.88
C ALA A 444 -15.87 8.39 -9.24
N LEU A 445 -15.66 7.07 -9.26
CA LEU A 445 -15.56 6.30 -10.51
C LEU A 445 -16.89 6.30 -11.25
N LYS A 446 -18.00 6.14 -10.56
CA LYS A 446 -19.33 6.21 -11.17
C LYS A 446 -19.58 7.58 -11.78
N ASP A 447 -19.27 8.66 -11.09
CA ASP A 447 -19.47 10.03 -11.58
C ASP A 447 -18.73 10.31 -12.88
N VAL A 448 -17.48 9.84 -13.03
CA VAL A 448 -16.74 9.99 -14.29
C VAL A 448 -17.23 9.01 -15.36
N ASN A 449 -17.65 7.81 -14.97
CA ASN A 449 -18.21 6.81 -15.89
C ASN A 449 -19.53 7.27 -16.51
N ASP A 450 -20.42 7.90 -15.74
CA ASP A 450 -21.70 8.41 -16.23
C ASP A 450 -21.52 9.52 -17.30
N GLN A 451 -20.39 10.25 -17.24
CA GLN A 451 -20.07 11.30 -18.18
C GLN A 451 -19.29 10.81 -19.42
N HIS A 452 -18.40 9.83 -19.22
CA HIS A 452 -17.41 9.47 -20.22
C HIS A 452 -17.41 7.99 -20.60
N GLN A 453 -18.28 7.16 -20.02
CA GLN A 453 -18.38 5.72 -20.30
C GLN A 453 -17.00 5.02 -20.17
N ILE A 454 -16.40 5.14 -18.99
CA ILE A 454 -15.07 4.62 -18.70
C ILE A 454 -15.04 3.10 -18.88
N THR A 455 -14.09 2.63 -19.66
CA THR A 455 -13.85 1.19 -19.84
C THR A 455 -12.82 0.64 -18.89
N HIS A 456 -11.80 1.46 -18.49
CA HIS A 456 -10.71 1.01 -17.62
C HIS A 456 -10.33 2.08 -16.60
N MET A 457 -9.98 1.64 -15.41
CA MET A 457 -9.35 2.46 -14.38
C MET A 457 -7.91 2.02 -14.18
N ALA A 458 -6.95 2.87 -14.51
CA ALA A 458 -5.54 2.61 -14.28
C ALA A 458 -5.16 2.91 -12.82
N ALA A 459 -4.27 2.08 -12.24
CA ALA A 459 -3.75 2.29 -10.89
C ALA A 459 -2.28 1.84 -10.78
N ILE A 460 -1.49 2.60 -9.99
CA ILE A 460 -0.06 2.36 -9.72
C ILE A 460 0.18 1.73 -8.35
N CYS A 461 -0.71 0.86 -7.90
CA CYS A 461 -0.56 0.20 -6.60
C CYS A 461 -1.14 -1.20 -6.63
N ALA A 462 -0.31 -2.21 -6.37
CA ALA A 462 -0.71 -3.61 -6.36
C ALA A 462 -1.90 -3.86 -5.42
N ILE A 463 -1.90 -3.29 -4.22
CA ILE A 463 -3.02 -3.42 -3.28
C ILE A 463 -4.31 -2.80 -3.85
N CYS A 464 -4.21 -1.66 -4.56
CA CYS A 464 -5.38 -1.05 -5.19
C CYS A 464 -5.91 -1.92 -6.33
N LYS A 465 -5.02 -2.48 -7.17
CA LYS A 465 -5.39 -3.40 -8.26
C LYS A 465 -6.12 -4.63 -7.71
N SER A 466 -5.52 -5.33 -6.75
CA SER A 466 -6.14 -6.49 -6.07
C SER A 466 -7.45 -6.14 -5.36
N GLN A 467 -7.56 -4.95 -4.79
CA GLN A 467 -8.78 -4.50 -4.13
C GLN A 467 -9.91 -4.26 -5.14
N PHE A 468 -9.64 -3.51 -6.20
CA PHE A 468 -10.66 -3.15 -7.16
C PHE A 468 -11.13 -4.35 -8.00
N SER A 469 -10.26 -5.28 -8.36
CA SER A 469 -10.68 -6.53 -9.03
C SER A 469 -11.72 -7.30 -8.21
N LYS A 470 -11.65 -7.26 -6.88
CA LYS A 470 -12.62 -7.92 -5.98
C LYS A 470 -13.87 -7.06 -5.69
N VAL A 471 -13.74 -5.74 -5.70
CA VAL A 471 -14.80 -4.81 -5.26
C VAL A 471 -15.67 -4.32 -6.42
N PHE A 472 -15.14 -4.20 -7.62
CA PHE A 472 -15.85 -3.72 -8.80
C PHE A 472 -17.21 -4.38 -9.04
N PRO A 473 -17.33 -5.73 -8.96
CA PRO A 473 -18.61 -6.39 -9.21
C PRO A 473 -19.74 -5.93 -8.27
N TYR A 474 -19.41 -5.55 -7.04
CA TYR A 474 -20.40 -5.05 -6.07
C TYR A 474 -20.95 -3.67 -6.44
N TYR A 475 -20.28 -2.94 -7.35
CA TYR A 475 -20.66 -1.62 -7.82
C TYR A 475 -21.04 -1.58 -9.31
N GLY A 476 -21.27 -2.77 -9.92
CA GLY A 476 -21.70 -2.90 -11.31
C GLY A 476 -20.59 -2.72 -12.36
N PHE A 477 -19.32 -2.78 -11.94
CA PHE A 477 -18.16 -2.80 -12.83
C PHE A 477 -17.62 -4.22 -13.00
N ARG A 478 -16.89 -4.47 -14.09
CA ARG A 478 -16.24 -5.78 -14.30
C ARG A 478 -14.87 -5.82 -13.65
N MET A 479 -14.42 -7.02 -13.27
CA MET A 479 -13.12 -7.24 -12.61
C MET A 479 -11.93 -6.83 -13.50
N ASP A 480 -12.07 -7.00 -14.82
CA ASP A 480 -11.06 -6.69 -15.83
C ASP A 480 -10.94 -5.20 -16.17
N GLN A 481 -11.80 -4.35 -15.60
CA GLN A 481 -11.74 -2.89 -15.81
C GLN A 481 -10.67 -2.18 -14.95
N ILE A 482 -9.98 -2.89 -14.06
CA ILE A 482 -8.80 -2.35 -13.35
C ILE A 482 -7.53 -2.82 -14.05
N ILE A 483 -6.66 -1.87 -14.41
CA ILE A 483 -5.42 -2.13 -15.16
C ILE A 483 -4.21 -1.43 -14.53
N SER A 484 -3.02 -1.92 -14.87
CA SER A 484 -1.74 -1.26 -14.58
C SER A 484 -1.52 -0.04 -15.49
N VAL A 485 -0.82 0.98 -15.02
CA VAL A 485 -0.34 2.06 -15.90
C VAL A 485 0.64 1.50 -16.93
N HIS A 486 1.51 0.57 -16.51
CA HIS A 486 2.48 -0.02 -17.43
C HIS A 486 1.90 -1.10 -18.36
N GLN A 487 0.68 -1.59 -18.11
CA GLN A 487 -0.08 -2.32 -19.13
C GLN A 487 -0.38 -1.39 -20.32
N LEU A 488 -0.92 -0.19 -20.07
CA LEU A 488 -1.16 0.81 -21.14
C LEU A 488 0.12 1.19 -21.89
N VAL A 489 1.22 1.35 -21.15
CA VAL A 489 2.53 1.64 -21.76
C VAL A 489 2.98 0.46 -22.60
N GLY A 490 2.89 -0.78 -22.08
CA GLY A 490 3.29 -2.00 -22.77
C GLY A 490 2.51 -2.27 -24.06
N ASP A 491 1.21 -1.97 -24.04
CA ASP A 491 0.33 -2.08 -25.22
C ASP A 491 0.67 -1.04 -26.29
N ALA A 492 1.05 0.18 -25.87
CA ALA A 492 1.41 1.28 -26.76
C ALA A 492 2.86 1.20 -27.28
N LEU A 493 3.73 0.38 -26.69
CA LEU A 493 5.13 0.28 -27.11
C LEU A 493 5.27 -0.36 -28.50
N VAL A 494 5.87 0.36 -29.43
CA VAL A 494 6.22 -0.17 -30.76
C VAL A 494 7.53 -0.94 -30.65
N LEU A 495 7.42 -2.22 -30.31
CA LEU A 495 8.59 -3.09 -30.19
C LEU A 495 9.21 -3.33 -31.58
N GLY A 496 10.50 -3.15 -31.70
CA GLY A 496 11.29 -3.51 -32.88
C GLY A 496 12.38 -4.49 -32.47
N ASN A 497 12.80 -5.36 -33.41
CA ASN A 497 14.00 -6.14 -33.19
C ASN A 497 15.17 -5.16 -33.09
N ASN A 498 15.67 -4.94 -31.87
CA ASN A 498 16.94 -4.23 -31.67
C ASN A 498 18.06 -5.14 -32.18
N HIS A 499 18.56 -4.85 -33.38
CA HIS A 499 19.76 -5.49 -33.96
C HIS A 499 21.04 -4.90 -33.36
#